data_8c79a5f4aa24f60f948c4eb717a97702
#
_entry.id   8c79a5f4aa24f60f948c4eb717a97702
#
_cell.length_a   1.000
_cell.length_b   1.000
_cell.length_c   1.000
_cell.angle_alpha   90.00
_cell.angle_beta   90.00
_cell.angle_gamma   90.00
#
_symmetry.space_group_name_H-M   'P 1'
#
loop_
_entity.id
_entity.type
_entity.pdbx_description
1 polymer ?
#
loop_
_entity_poly.entity_id
_entity_poly.type
_entity_poly.pdbx_seq_one_letter_code
_entity_poly.pdbx_strand_id
1 'polypeptide(L)'
;MYIRNLALAVTSSLFIASGGAVARDYVHVAGSSTVLPYASIVAEAFGENFDFPTPVVESGGSGAGRKRMCEGVGTNTTDIANSSSLMKEDEGAKCKANIGEYTKVQIGYDGIVFASRLETKGFEDLAPAHIYLAISDKSEITNWKDVDPNFPDRNIKMFIPGTKHGTREVFDKKVMVAGC
;
A
#
# COMPACT_ATOMS: atom_id res chain seq x y z
N MET A 1 -82.96 -1.97 21.19
CA MET A 1 -81.96 -0.92 20.86
C MET A 1 -80.61 -1.61 20.77
N TYR A 2 -80.16 -1.96 19.54
CA TYR A 2 -78.94 -2.74 19.32
C TYR A 2 -77.79 -1.81 18.93
N ILE A 3 -76.73 -1.79 19.71
CA ILE A 3 -75.49 -1.08 19.40
C ILE A 3 -74.59 -2.13 18.76
N ARG A 4 -74.33 -2.01 17.46
CA ARG A 4 -73.39 -2.83 16.71
C ARG A 4 -72.01 -2.23 16.85
N ASN A 5 -71.11 -2.95 17.50
CA ASN A 5 -69.71 -2.65 17.58
C ASN A 5 -69.04 -2.89 16.21
N LEU A 6 -68.55 -1.84 15.60
CA LEU A 6 -67.76 -1.86 14.37
C LEU A 6 -66.29 -1.97 14.76
N ALA A 7 -65.71 -3.15 14.65
CA ALA A 7 -64.27 -3.33 14.84
C ALA A 7 -63.53 -2.89 13.56
N LEU A 8 -62.80 -1.78 13.65
CA LEU A 8 -61.89 -1.36 12.60
C LEU A 8 -60.62 -2.19 12.70
N ALA A 9 -60.39 -3.15 11.78
CA ALA A 9 -59.11 -3.81 11.61
C ALA A 9 -58.16 -2.89 10.86
N VAL A 10 -57.21 -2.29 11.58
CA VAL A 10 -56.07 -1.58 10.98
C VAL A 10 -55.02 -2.59 10.58
N THR A 11 -54.98 -2.94 9.31
CA THR A 11 -53.88 -3.73 8.71
C THR A 11 -52.68 -2.79 8.48
N SER A 12 -51.75 -2.80 9.43
CA SER A 12 -50.44 -2.15 9.26
C SER A 12 -49.62 -2.96 8.24
N SER A 13 -49.60 -2.49 6.99
CA SER A 13 -48.71 -2.97 5.96
C SER A 13 -47.27 -2.55 6.32
N LEU A 14 -46.49 -3.50 6.88
CA LEU A 14 -45.08 -3.34 7.08
C LEU A 14 -44.40 -3.37 5.70
N PHE A 15 -44.15 -2.21 5.12
CA PHE A 15 -43.23 -2.09 3.98
C PHE A 15 -41.83 -2.36 4.49
N ILE A 16 -41.37 -3.60 4.36
CA ILE A 16 -39.95 -3.94 4.44
C ILE A 16 -39.32 -3.32 3.21
N ALA A 17 -38.79 -2.11 3.36
CA ALA A 17 -37.87 -1.54 2.40
C ALA A 17 -36.61 -2.40 2.43
N SER A 18 -36.58 -3.46 1.61
CA SER A 18 -35.37 -4.16 1.25
C SER A 18 -34.51 -3.15 0.49
N GLY A 19 -33.72 -2.35 1.23
CA GLY A 19 -32.63 -1.61 0.66
C GLY A 19 -31.73 -2.61 -0.04
N GLY A 20 -31.86 -2.72 -1.36
CA GLY A 20 -30.98 -3.53 -2.16
C GLY A 20 -29.55 -3.07 -1.86
N ALA A 21 -28.72 -3.96 -1.31
CA ALA A 21 -27.32 -3.73 -1.22
C ALA A 21 -26.82 -3.55 -2.66
N VAL A 22 -26.55 -2.30 -3.07
CA VAL A 22 -25.93 -2.05 -4.37
C VAL A 22 -24.50 -2.54 -4.26
N ALA A 23 -24.26 -3.75 -4.77
CA ALA A 23 -22.92 -4.27 -4.91
C ALA A 23 -22.17 -3.39 -5.93
N ARG A 24 -20.91 -3.07 -5.63
CA ARG A 24 -20.00 -2.47 -6.62
C ARG A 24 -19.74 -3.51 -7.71
N ASP A 25 -19.81 -3.12 -8.95
CA ASP A 25 -19.68 -4.01 -10.12
C ASP A 25 -18.22 -4.14 -10.61
N TYR A 26 -17.26 -3.46 -9.98
CA TYR A 26 -15.84 -3.52 -10.33
C TYR A 26 -14.97 -3.87 -9.12
N VAL A 27 -13.81 -4.46 -9.38
CA VAL A 27 -12.78 -4.73 -8.35
C VAL A 27 -11.98 -3.46 -8.07
N HIS A 28 -11.83 -3.13 -6.79
CA HIS A 28 -11.02 -2.00 -6.34
C HIS A 28 -9.70 -2.48 -5.76
N VAL A 29 -8.60 -2.02 -6.35
CA VAL A 29 -7.22 -2.38 -6.01
C VAL A 29 -6.49 -1.14 -5.53
N ALA A 30 -5.86 -1.18 -4.35
CA ALA A 30 -5.09 -0.04 -3.87
C ALA A 30 -3.79 -0.47 -3.19
N GLY A 31 -2.75 0.35 -3.24
CA GLY A 31 -1.55 0.11 -2.46
C GLY A 31 -0.24 0.55 -3.09
N SER A 32 0.69 -0.38 -3.21
CA SER A 32 2.08 -0.12 -3.59
C SER A 32 2.23 0.58 -4.94
N SER A 33 3.01 1.67 -4.95
CA SER A 33 3.41 2.34 -6.19
C SER A 33 4.35 1.49 -7.06
N THR A 34 5.10 0.57 -6.47
CA THR A 34 5.96 -0.38 -7.18
C THR A 34 5.13 -1.40 -7.97
N VAL A 35 4.03 -1.87 -7.37
CA VAL A 35 3.15 -2.87 -7.98
C VAL A 35 2.16 -2.24 -8.95
N LEU A 36 1.87 -0.93 -8.80
CA LEU A 36 0.88 -0.20 -9.59
C LEU A 36 0.98 -0.45 -11.11
N PRO A 37 2.15 -0.28 -11.78
CA PRO A 37 2.22 -0.44 -13.24
C PRO A 37 1.88 -1.87 -13.68
N TYR A 38 2.26 -2.88 -12.92
CA TYR A 38 1.94 -4.27 -13.23
C TYR A 38 0.45 -4.57 -13.01
N ALA A 39 -0.11 -4.10 -11.90
CA ALA A 39 -1.53 -4.27 -11.61
C ALA A 39 -2.42 -3.53 -12.61
N SER A 40 -2.01 -2.36 -13.11
CA SER A 40 -2.74 -1.62 -14.14
C SER A 40 -2.79 -2.38 -15.45
N ILE A 41 -1.66 -2.93 -15.91
CA ILE A 41 -1.61 -3.77 -17.13
C ILE A 41 -2.53 -4.99 -16.99
N VAL A 42 -2.52 -5.65 -15.83
CA VAL A 42 -3.38 -6.81 -15.59
C VAL A 42 -4.85 -6.39 -15.55
N ALA A 43 -5.18 -5.26 -14.93
CA ALA A 43 -6.54 -4.73 -14.86
C ALA A 43 -7.09 -4.38 -16.26
N GLU A 44 -6.28 -3.72 -17.08
CA GLU A 44 -6.64 -3.41 -18.49
C GLU A 44 -6.87 -4.69 -19.28
N ALA A 45 -5.92 -5.64 -19.24
CA ALA A 45 -6.06 -6.92 -19.93
C ALA A 45 -7.27 -7.73 -19.43
N PHE A 46 -7.62 -7.64 -18.15
CA PHE A 46 -8.80 -8.27 -17.60
C PHE A 46 -10.08 -7.67 -18.19
N GLY A 47 -10.20 -6.35 -18.23
CA GLY A 47 -11.35 -5.67 -18.82
C GLY A 47 -11.50 -5.90 -20.33
N GLU A 48 -10.38 -6.09 -21.05
CA GLU A 48 -10.38 -6.38 -22.48
C GLU A 48 -10.74 -7.83 -22.84
N ASN A 49 -10.34 -8.79 -22.01
CA ASN A 49 -10.47 -10.21 -22.32
C ASN A 49 -11.67 -10.89 -21.64
N PHE A 50 -12.30 -10.25 -20.66
CA PHE A 50 -13.43 -10.80 -19.95
C PHE A 50 -14.59 -9.79 -19.96
N ASP A 51 -15.82 -10.29 -19.94
CA ASP A 51 -17.03 -9.46 -19.91
C ASP A 51 -17.33 -8.95 -18.49
N PHE A 52 -16.33 -8.26 -17.91
CA PHE A 52 -16.40 -7.61 -16.58
C PHE A 52 -15.83 -6.19 -16.65
N PRO A 53 -16.31 -5.28 -15.80
CA PRO A 53 -15.72 -3.94 -15.70
C PRO A 53 -14.24 -4.00 -15.34
N THR A 54 -13.45 -3.15 -15.99
CA THR A 54 -12.02 -3.01 -15.73
C THR A 54 -11.79 -2.66 -14.25
N PRO A 55 -10.96 -3.42 -13.53
CA PRO A 55 -10.61 -3.10 -12.14
C PRO A 55 -10.01 -1.71 -11.99
N VAL A 56 -10.39 -0.98 -10.95
CA VAL A 56 -9.81 0.33 -10.62
C VAL A 56 -8.56 0.12 -9.77
N VAL A 57 -7.42 0.63 -10.23
CA VAL A 57 -6.13 0.47 -9.54
C VAL A 57 -5.61 1.82 -9.08
N GLU A 58 -5.39 1.97 -7.77
CA GLU A 58 -4.91 3.19 -7.13
C GLU A 58 -3.56 3.00 -6.43
N SER A 59 -2.74 4.05 -6.46
CA SER A 59 -1.51 4.12 -5.66
C SER A 59 -1.75 4.87 -4.35
N GLY A 60 -1.07 4.44 -3.30
CA GLY A 60 -1.13 5.09 -1.98
C GLY A 60 -0.06 4.58 -1.02
N GLY A 61 0.77 3.64 -1.50
CA GLY A 61 1.76 2.92 -0.71
C GLY A 61 1.22 1.63 -0.09
N SER A 62 2.11 0.67 0.13
CA SER A 62 1.77 -0.68 0.62
C SER A 62 0.98 -0.67 1.93
N GLY A 63 1.42 0.13 2.90
CA GLY A 63 0.75 0.23 4.20
C GLY A 63 -0.67 0.81 4.10
N ALA A 64 -0.86 1.83 3.27
CA ALA A 64 -2.18 2.44 3.07
C ALA A 64 -3.15 1.49 2.36
N GLY A 65 -2.68 0.74 1.34
CA GLY A 65 -3.50 -0.26 0.66
C GLY A 65 -3.95 -1.37 1.60
N ARG A 66 -3.02 -1.93 2.38
CA ARG A 66 -3.34 -2.95 3.40
C ARG A 66 -4.33 -2.42 4.45
N LYS A 67 -4.11 -1.19 4.94
CA LYS A 67 -5.02 -0.57 5.90
C LYS A 67 -6.43 -0.46 5.33
N ARG A 68 -6.61 0.07 4.12
CA ARG A 68 -7.91 0.19 3.46
C ARG A 68 -8.61 -1.15 3.28
N MET A 69 -7.88 -2.19 2.83
CA MET A 69 -8.42 -3.55 2.71
C MET A 69 -8.90 -4.09 4.06
N CYS A 70 -8.16 -3.81 5.13
CA CYS A 70 -8.45 -4.30 6.46
C CYS A 70 -9.50 -3.47 7.23
N GLU A 71 -10.04 -2.38 6.67
CA GLU A 71 -11.08 -1.56 7.29
C GLU A 71 -12.46 -2.25 7.33
N GLY A 72 -12.69 -3.22 6.45
CA GLY A 72 -13.95 -3.98 6.42
C GLY A 72 -14.23 -4.60 5.05
N VAL A 73 -15.41 -5.19 4.93
CA VAL A 73 -15.93 -5.78 3.69
C VAL A 73 -17.15 -4.97 3.25
N GLY A 74 -17.17 -4.48 2.02
CA GLY A 74 -18.28 -3.70 1.50
C GLY A 74 -17.95 -2.89 0.25
N THR A 75 -18.93 -2.15 -0.25
CA THR A 75 -18.82 -1.41 -1.52
C THR A 75 -17.82 -0.25 -1.50
N ASN A 76 -17.47 0.24 -0.32
CA ASN A 76 -16.55 1.38 -0.14
C ASN A 76 -15.16 0.94 0.35
N THR A 77 -14.89 -0.37 0.40
CA THR A 77 -13.62 -0.93 0.84
C THR A 77 -12.77 -1.40 -0.33
N THR A 78 -11.48 -1.59 -0.12
CA THR A 78 -10.55 -2.13 -1.12
C THR A 78 -10.64 -3.66 -1.12
N ASP A 79 -10.80 -4.26 -2.30
CA ASP A 79 -10.88 -5.71 -2.45
C ASP A 79 -9.49 -6.36 -2.46
N ILE A 80 -8.52 -5.70 -3.09
CA ILE A 80 -7.16 -6.21 -3.24
C ILE A 80 -6.16 -5.13 -2.78
N ALA A 81 -5.32 -5.48 -1.84
CA ALA A 81 -4.20 -4.63 -1.44
C ALA A 81 -2.92 -5.03 -2.17
N ASN A 82 -2.44 -4.16 -3.03
CA ASN A 82 -1.11 -4.28 -3.62
C ASN A 82 -0.03 -3.93 -2.60
N SER A 83 0.97 -4.80 -2.44
CA SER A 83 2.03 -4.57 -1.48
C SER A 83 3.39 -5.04 -1.98
N SER A 84 4.41 -4.21 -1.85
CA SER A 84 5.82 -4.53 -2.04
C SER A 84 6.55 -4.85 -0.73
N SER A 85 5.81 -4.90 0.39
CA SER A 85 6.34 -5.28 1.69
C SER A 85 5.40 -6.27 2.39
N LEU A 86 5.94 -7.09 3.28
CA LEU A 86 5.14 -8.03 4.05
C LEU A 86 4.28 -7.28 5.09
N MET A 87 3.06 -7.76 5.29
CA MET A 87 2.22 -7.36 6.41
C MET A 87 2.85 -7.81 7.72
N LYS A 88 2.90 -6.93 8.71
CA LYS A 88 3.38 -7.28 10.04
C LYS A 88 2.39 -8.23 10.71
N GLU A 89 2.85 -9.00 11.68
CA GLU A 89 2.02 -9.99 12.37
C GLU A 89 0.82 -9.35 13.10
N ASP A 90 1.08 -8.27 13.85
CA ASP A 90 0.05 -7.51 14.54
C ASP A 90 -0.96 -6.84 13.58
N GLU A 91 -0.49 -6.36 12.44
CA GLU A 91 -1.32 -5.81 11.35
C GLU A 91 -2.22 -6.91 10.78
N GLY A 92 -1.65 -8.09 10.52
CA GLY A 92 -2.38 -9.25 10.01
C GLY A 92 -3.45 -9.76 10.98
N ALA A 93 -3.15 -9.80 12.26
CA ALA A 93 -4.12 -10.20 13.28
C ALA A 93 -5.32 -9.23 13.35
N LYS A 94 -5.07 -7.92 13.34
CA LYS A 94 -6.13 -6.90 13.28
C LYS A 94 -6.95 -6.99 12.00
N CYS A 95 -6.29 -7.25 10.86
CA CYS A 95 -6.96 -7.43 9.58
C CYS A 95 -7.94 -8.59 9.63
N LYS A 96 -7.50 -9.77 10.08
CA LYS A 96 -8.35 -10.95 10.24
C LYS A 96 -9.53 -10.73 11.17
N ALA A 97 -9.36 -9.96 12.23
CA ALA A 97 -10.45 -9.62 13.13
C ALA A 97 -11.56 -8.80 12.45
N ASN A 98 -11.20 -7.95 11.47
CA ASN A 98 -12.14 -7.05 10.79
C ASN A 98 -12.79 -7.66 9.54
N ILE A 99 -12.02 -8.40 8.74
CA ILE A 99 -12.48 -8.91 7.43
C ILE A 99 -12.52 -10.44 7.34
N GLY A 100 -12.12 -11.16 8.38
CA GLY A 100 -11.95 -12.62 8.34
C GLY A 100 -10.66 -13.05 7.64
N GLU A 101 -10.68 -14.18 6.96
CA GLU A 101 -9.51 -14.68 6.26
C GLU A 101 -9.27 -13.94 4.95
N TYR A 102 -8.01 -13.74 4.63
CA TYR A 102 -7.54 -13.18 3.36
C TYR A 102 -6.44 -14.04 2.76
N THR A 103 -6.35 -14.05 1.45
CA THR A 103 -5.32 -14.79 0.72
C THR A 103 -4.16 -13.88 0.35
N LYS A 104 -2.94 -14.32 0.60
CA LYS A 104 -1.73 -13.67 0.12
C LYS A 104 -1.19 -14.38 -1.10
N VAL A 105 -1.09 -13.66 -2.21
CA VAL A 105 -0.52 -14.14 -3.47
C VAL A 105 0.76 -13.40 -3.75
N GLN A 106 1.88 -14.13 -3.86
CA GLN A 106 3.15 -13.57 -4.25
C GLN A 106 3.29 -13.61 -5.76
N ILE A 107 3.39 -12.44 -6.39
CA ILE A 107 3.45 -12.28 -7.85
C ILE A 107 4.87 -12.06 -8.38
N GLY A 108 5.83 -11.77 -7.50
CA GLY A 108 7.22 -11.52 -7.90
C GLY A 108 8.07 -11.06 -6.74
N TYR A 109 9.29 -10.63 -7.08
CA TYR A 109 10.25 -10.03 -6.17
C TYR A 109 10.59 -8.62 -6.65
N ASP A 110 10.85 -7.73 -5.71
CA ASP A 110 11.31 -6.37 -5.93
C ASP A 110 12.63 -6.14 -5.21
N GLY A 111 13.43 -5.20 -5.70
CA GLY A 111 14.72 -4.87 -5.13
C GLY A 111 15.02 -3.38 -5.22
N ILE A 112 15.83 -2.90 -4.28
CA ILE A 112 16.41 -1.56 -4.31
C ILE A 112 17.87 -1.65 -4.68
N VAL A 113 18.30 -0.79 -5.59
CA VAL A 113 19.68 -0.65 -6.00
C VAL A 113 20.13 0.80 -5.83
N PHE A 114 21.39 0.97 -5.50
CA PHE A 114 22.07 2.26 -5.60
C PHE A 114 22.77 2.30 -6.95
N ALA A 115 22.52 3.35 -7.69
CA ALA A 115 23.12 3.54 -9.00
C ALA A 115 23.86 4.88 -9.05
N SER A 116 25.02 4.88 -9.70
CA SER A 116 25.77 6.07 -10.02
C SER A 116 26.07 6.13 -11.52
N ARG A 117 26.56 7.25 -12.00
CA ARG A 117 27.09 7.33 -13.36
C ARG A 117 28.35 6.47 -13.45
N LEU A 118 28.63 5.89 -14.62
CA LEU A 118 29.80 5.06 -14.87
C LEU A 118 31.13 5.76 -14.55
N GLU A 119 31.17 7.07 -14.74
CA GLU A 119 32.36 7.87 -14.47
C GLU A 119 32.54 8.20 -12.98
N THR A 120 31.53 7.96 -12.15
CA THR A 120 31.61 8.17 -10.70
C THR A 120 32.39 7.02 -10.08
N LYS A 121 33.55 7.33 -9.50
CA LYS A 121 34.42 6.38 -8.80
C LYS A 121 34.51 6.72 -7.33
N GLY A 122 34.98 5.77 -6.53
CA GLY A 122 35.26 5.95 -5.11
C GLY A 122 34.06 5.69 -4.20
N PHE A 123 33.03 4.99 -4.69
CA PHE A 123 31.88 4.51 -3.90
C PHE A 123 31.68 2.99 -4.02
N GLU A 124 32.72 2.29 -4.40
CA GLU A 124 32.67 0.83 -4.64
C GLU A 124 32.33 0.07 -3.36
N ASP A 125 32.76 0.56 -2.21
CA ASP A 125 32.55 -0.05 -0.88
C ASP A 125 31.43 0.65 -0.07
N LEU A 126 30.47 1.27 -0.75
CA LEU A 126 29.38 1.96 -0.07
C LEU A 126 28.49 0.96 0.71
N ALA A 127 28.48 1.10 2.03
CA ALA A 127 27.69 0.28 2.95
C ALA A 127 26.48 1.03 3.53
N PRO A 128 25.46 0.34 4.06
CA PRO A 128 24.35 0.99 4.75
C PRO A 128 24.76 1.94 5.88
N ALA A 129 25.82 1.61 6.63
CA ALA A 129 26.36 2.48 7.68
C ALA A 129 26.84 3.84 7.14
N HIS A 130 27.51 3.84 5.98
CA HIS A 130 27.95 5.07 5.34
C HIS A 130 26.77 5.95 4.90
N ILE A 131 25.70 5.34 4.41
CA ILE A 131 24.48 6.04 4.03
C ILE A 131 23.79 6.62 5.27
N TYR A 132 23.71 5.86 6.35
CA TYR A 132 23.16 6.33 7.60
C TYR A 132 23.92 7.54 8.14
N LEU A 133 25.25 7.47 8.18
CA LEU A 133 26.12 8.59 8.59
C LEU A 133 25.96 9.82 7.67
N ALA A 134 25.76 9.60 6.38
CA ALA A 134 25.62 10.68 5.42
C ALA A 134 24.30 11.45 5.52
N ILE A 135 23.18 10.80 5.92
CA ILE A 135 21.85 11.39 5.73
C ILE A 135 20.89 11.25 6.91
N SER A 136 21.32 10.67 8.04
CA SER A 136 20.44 10.64 9.22
C SER A 136 20.19 12.07 9.72
N ASP A 137 19.05 12.27 10.35
CA ASP A 137 18.66 13.53 10.97
C ASP A 137 19.58 13.95 12.15
N LYS A 138 20.42 13.03 12.60
CA LYS A 138 21.42 13.25 13.64
C LYS A 138 22.82 13.54 13.09
N SER A 139 23.00 13.47 11.77
CA SER A 139 24.31 13.68 11.14
C SER A 139 24.51 15.15 10.83
N GLU A 140 25.70 15.65 11.19
CA GLU A 140 26.18 16.97 10.80
C GLU A 140 27.14 16.91 9.59
N ILE A 141 27.34 15.71 9.04
CA ILE A 141 28.24 15.45 7.92
C ILE A 141 27.65 16.00 6.63
N THR A 142 28.41 16.80 5.91
CA THR A 142 28.00 17.42 4.64
C THR A 142 28.83 17.00 3.44
N ASN A 143 29.93 16.28 3.67
CA ASN A 143 30.87 15.83 2.64
C ASN A 143 31.10 14.32 2.74
N TRP A 144 31.15 13.64 1.61
CA TRP A 144 31.38 12.18 1.57
C TRP A 144 32.72 11.77 2.17
N LYS A 145 33.76 12.59 2.03
CA LYS A 145 35.08 12.35 2.62
C LYS A 145 35.07 12.33 4.14
N ASP A 146 34.11 13.01 4.76
CA ASP A 146 33.91 13.00 6.22
C ASP A 146 33.15 11.77 6.69
N VAL A 147 32.47 11.06 5.78
CA VAL A 147 31.86 9.74 6.05
C VAL A 147 32.91 8.65 6.05
N ASP A 148 33.76 8.63 5.02
CA ASP A 148 34.91 7.75 4.90
C ASP A 148 36.03 8.44 4.14
N PRO A 149 37.30 8.45 4.65
CA PRO A 149 38.43 9.09 4.00
C PRO A 149 38.75 8.58 2.58
N ASN A 150 38.29 7.38 2.23
CA ASN A 150 38.43 6.80 0.91
C ASN A 150 37.38 7.30 -0.08
N PHE A 151 36.31 7.95 0.40
CA PHE A 151 35.27 8.48 -0.47
C PHE A 151 35.71 9.81 -1.09
N PRO A 152 35.10 10.19 -2.23
CA PRO A 152 35.43 11.41 -2.92
C PRO A 152 35.15 12.65 -2.08
N ASP A 153 36.00 13.69 -2.22
CA ASP A 153 35.78 15.02 -1.67
C ASP A 153 34.62 15.71 -2.42
N ARG A 154 33.39 15.42 -2.01
CA ARG A 154 32.14 15.91 -2.63
C ARG A 154 31.09 16.16 -1.58
N ASN A 155 30.37 17.27 -1.73
CA ASN A 155 29.20 17.55 -0.91
C ASN A 155 28.11 16.47 -1.13
N ILE A 156 27.52 16.05 -0.02
CA ILE A 156 26.40 15.10 -0.03
C ILE A 156 25.17 15.78 -0.62
N LYS A 157 24.61 15.17 -1.66
CA LYS A 157 23.31 15.53 -2.21
C LYS A 157 22.47 14.26 -2.30
N MET A 158 21.36 14.24 -1.58
CA MET A 158 20.49 13.08 -1.51
C MET A 158 19.13 13.36 -2.12
N PHE A 159 18.67 12.42 -2.93
CA PHE A 159 17.33 12.39 -3.48
C PHE A 159 16.69 11.06 -3.06
N ILE A 160 15.68 11.12 -2.22
CA ILE A 160 14.99 9.93 -1.72
C ILE A 160 13.48 10.03 -2.04
N PRO A 161 12.80 8.91 -2.28
CA PRO A 161 11.36 8.91 -2.48
C PRO A 161 10.61 9.43 -1.25
N GLY A 162 9.45 10.03 -1.47
CA GLY A 162 8.56 10.44 -0.39
C GLY A 162 8.04 9.25 0.43
N THR A 163 7.53 9.52 1.62
CA THR A 163 7.11 8.50 2.61
C THR A 163 5.92 7.65 2.16
N LYS A 164 5.22 8.06 1.11
CA LYS A 164 4.09 7.28 0.53
C LYS A 164 4.54 6.19 -0.46
N HIS A 165 5.84 6.10 -0.75
CA HIS A 165 6.39 5.12 -1.69
C HIS A 165 6.93 3.89 -0.97
N GLY A 166 6.64 2.70 -1.49
CA GLY A 166 7.16 1.44 -0.97
C GLY A 166 8.70 1.39 -1.00
N THR A 167 9.33 1.98 -2.01
CA THR A 167 10.80 2.14 -2.09
C THR A 167 11.36 2.87 -0.86
N ARG A 168 10.67 3.92 -0.37
CA ARG A 168 11.09 4.62 0.86
C ARG A 168 10.96 3.72 2.09
N GLU A 169 9.89 2.96 2.22
CA GLU A 169 9.70 2.01 3.33
C GLU A 169 10.81 0.96 3.37
N VAL A 170 11.17 0.39 2.21
CA VAL A 170 12.26 -0.59 2.12
C VAL A 170 13.62 0.05 2.39
N PHE A 171 13.86 1.26 1.87
CA PHE A 171 15.08 2.02 2.14
C PHE A 171 15.25 2.28 3.64
N ASP A 172 14.24 2.81 4.30
CA ASP A 172 14.29 3.08 5.74
C ASP A 172 14.59 1.80 6.53
N LYS A 173 13.93 0.70 6.19
CA LYS A 173 14.08 -0.58 6.89
C LYS A 173 15.40 -1.31 6.61
N LYS A 174 15.85 -1.34 5.36
CA LYS A 174 17.00 -2.14 4.93
C LYS A 174 18.32 -1.37 4.88
N VAL A 175 18.25 -0.05 4.82
CA VAL A 175 19.44 0.79 4.74
C VAL A 175 19.59 1.62 6.01
N MET A 176 18.58 2.41 6.38
CA MET A 176 18.72 3.31 7.53
C MET A 176 18.75 2.55 8.86
N VAL A 177 17.85 1.59 9.07
CA VAL A 177 17.84 0.78 10.31
C VAL A 177 19.04 -0.17 10.37
N ALA A 178 19.45 -0.74 9.23
CA ALA A 178 20.61 -1.63 9.17
C ALA A 178 21.95 -0.86 9.29
N GLY A 179 21.97 0.42 8.94
CA GLY A 179 23.16 1.29 9.04
C GLY A 179 23.33 1.95 10.41
N CYS A 180 22.27 1.98 11.21
CA CYS A 180 22.29 2.50 12.57
C CYS A 180 23.05 1.58 13.52
#